data_9b86e925b8dc963ff1b4bda8407e28e5
#
_entry.id   9b86e925b8dc963ff1b4bda8407e28e5
#
_cell.length_a   1.000
_cell.length_b   1.000
_cell.length_c   1.000
_cell.angle_alpha   90.00
_cell.angle_beta   90.00
_cell.angle_gamma   90.00
#
_symmetry.space_group_name_H-M   'P 1'
#
loop_
_entity.id
_entity.type
_entity.pdbx_description
1 polymer ?
#
loop_
_entity_poly.entity_id
_entity_poly.type
_entity_poly.pdbx_seq_one_letter_code
_entity_poly.pdbx_strand_id
1 'polypeptide(L)'
;MDKILNRICCIDNHPVSKLDKGFRMIYVQGLGACLYATSGNSPITKMLYLPWVESIIGNTDNLANYWTENTSVIKSAISLRRKGFSLFSMKYSFFYDVFYLLEQSFLPGYKIVNAYKYLKENICGFMTKGALENVYLYWTANGPKPKAIDNAVVAHKQTNESIFSKREKKILVVANVSAGKSTLINSLVGCRMNRTKTTACTNRLVSLHNKCIKDGLTHKDPNGSYSYFQKINEVNRDEIHEIAFPFNSSLNKEQICFIDTPGINNSEDSSHRRITENVIINGDYDAIMYVSNSQYLGTNDENNLLKLIKSKVNKPILFVLNQLDNFIPEEDSIAKMMNDYKSDLLRIGFNKPVIVPVSAYAAFLFRLGADKLTNTEKRKCIILNEVFDNEYYDFPKYIEEGKSKDKLSMTGIISLENKLITI
;
A
#
# COMPACT_ATOMS: atom_id res chain seq x y z
N MET A 1 12.33 3.05 0.83
CA MET A 1 11.02 2.81 1.46
C MET A 1 10.83 3.81 2.59
N ASP A 2 9.78 4.60 2.51
CA ASP A 2 9.38 5.45 3.63
C ASP A 2 8.80 4.55 4.73
N LYS A 3 9.57 4.41 5.79
CA LYS A 3 9.21 3.49 6.87
C LYS A 3 7.97 3.94 7.64
N ILE A 4 7.56 5.19 7.63
CA ILE A 4 6.36 5.68 8.30
C ILE A 4 5.12 5.35 7.48
N LEU A 5 5.17 5.53 6.15
CA LEU A 5 4.05 5.22 5.26
C LEU A 5 3.64 3.75 5.32
N ASN A 6 4.63 2.85 5.27
CA ASN A 6 4.39 1.41 5.11
C ASN A 6 4.32 0.63 6.44
N ARG A 7 4.10 1.33 7.55
CA ARG A 7 4.13 0.66 8.84
C ARG A 7 2.92 -0.19 9.13
N ILE A 8 3.22 -1.32 9.73
CA ILE A 8 2.24 -2.19 10.37
C ILE A 8 2.05 -1.67 11.79
N CYS A 9 0.91 -1.07 12.05
CA CYS A 9 0.63 -0.43 13.33
C CYS A 9 -0.24 -1.29 14.25
N CYS A 10 -0.99 -2.26 13.71
CA CYS A 10 -1.91 -3.09 14.48
C CYS A 10 -1.41 -4.52 14.61
N ILE A 11 -1.77 -5.15 15.71
CA ILE A 11 -1.50 -6.56 15.98
C ILE A 11 -2.80 -7.35 15.84
N ASP A 12 -2.83 -8.31 14.94
CA ASP A 12 -3.95 -9.23 14.82
C ASP A 12 -4.09 -10.06 16.11
N ASN A 13 -5.33 -10.22 16.57
CA ASN A 13 -5.64 -10.96 17.81
C ASN A 13 -4.88 -10.43 19.05
N HIS A 14 -4.79 -9.11 19.18
CA HIS A 14 -4.15 -8.48 20.32
C HIS A 14 -4.66 -9.08 21.65
N PRO A 15 -3.78 -9.43 22.62
CA PRO A 15 -4.20 -10.06 23.87
C PRO A 15 -5.29 -9.30 24.62
N VAL A 16 -5.27 -7.97 24.53
CA VAL A 16 -6.24 -7.07 25.18
C VAL A 16 -7.63 -7.17 24.55
N SER A 17 -7.76 -7.56 23.28
CA SER A 17 -9.07 -7.73 22.62
C SER A 17 -9.95 -8.80 23.30
N LYS A 18 -9.33 -9.69 24.09
CA LYS A 18 -10.00 -10.73 24.87
C LYS A 18 -10.52 -10.24 26.23
N LEU A 19 -10.27 -8.98 26.58
CA LEU A 19 -10.76 -8.37 27.81
C LEU A 19 -12.15 -7.73 27.61
N ASP A 20 -12.86 -7.52 28.71
CA ASP A 20 -14.10 -6.74 28.71
C ASP A 20 -13.86 -5.30 28.20
N LYS A 21 -14.87 -4.70 27.58
CA LYS A 21 -14.80 -3.36 26.96
C LYS A 21 -14.20 -2.30 27.89
N GLY A 22 -14.59 -2.30 29.18
CA GLY A 22 -14.06 -1.35 30.16
C GLY A 22 -12.55 -1.50 30.37
N PHE A 23 -12.06 -2.74 30.47
CA PHE A 23 -10.62 -2.99 30.61
C PHE A 23 -9.84 -2.64 29.34
N ARG A 24 -10.42 -2.86 28.15
CA ARG A 24 -9.82 -2.43 26.87
C ARG A 24 -9.66 -0.92 26.83
N MET A 25 -10.67 -0.17 27.29
CA MET A 25 -10.58 1.30 27.39
C MET A 25 -9.48 1.75 28.34
N ILE A 26 -9.36 1.16 29.54
CA ILE A 26 -8.28 1.48 30.49
C ILE A 26 -6.91 1.22 29.86
N TYR A 27 -6.76 0.11 29.14
CA TYR A 27 -5.51 -0.22 28.47
C TYR A 27 -5.12 0.84 27.43
N VAL A 28 -6.05 1.19 26.55
CA VAL A 28 -5.83 2.16 25.48
C VAL A 28 -5.54 3.54 26.08
N GLN A 29 -6.28 3.99 27.08
CA GLN A 29 -6.03 5.24 27.79
C GLN A 29 -4.64 5.28 28.42
N GLY A 30 -4.24 4.20 29.10
CA GLY A 30 -2.90 4.08 29.70
C GLY A 30 -1.80 4.08 28.66
N LEU A 31 -2.00 3.42 27.51
CA LEU A 31 -1.07 3.42 26.41
C LEU A 31 -0.89 4.82 25.81
N GLY A 32 -2.00 5.53 25.54
CA GLY A 32 -1.96 6.90 25.03
C GLY A 32 -1.28 7.87 26.01
N ALA A 33 -1.59 7.78 27.30
CA ALA A 33 -0.95 8.59 28.33
C ALA A 33 0.57 8.33 28.43
N CYS A 34 0.97 7.06 28.33
CA CYS A 34 2.39 6.69 28.35
C CYS A 34 3.13 7.22 27.12
N LEU A 35 2.55 7.04 25.94
CA LEU A 35 3.11 7.54 24.68
C LEU A 35 3.19 9.07 24.65
N TYR A 36 2.17 9.76 25.16
CA TYR A 36 2.19 11.22 25.31
C TYR A 36 3.39 11.67 26.13
N ALA A 37 3.54 11.12 27.36
CA ALA A 37 4.62 11.47 28.28
C ALA A 37 6.02 11.14 27.73
N THR A 38 6.16 10.02 27.01
CA THR A 38 7.47 9.53 26.56
C THR A 38 7.88 10.01 25.17
N SER A 39 6.93 10.40 24.33
CA SER A 39 7.20 10.92 22.97
C SER A 39 7.35 12.44 22.89
N GLY A 40 7.05 13.16 23.96
CA GLY A 40 6.98 14.63 23.97
C GLY A 40 5.83 15.14 23.09
N ASN A 41 4.66 14.51 23.19
CA ASN A 41 3.45 14.86 22.43
C ASN A 41 3.65 14.79 20.90
N SER A 42 4.43 13.84 20.42
CA SER A 42 4.73 13.70 18.99
C SER A 42 3.47 13.45 18.15
N PRO A 43 3.18 14.27 17.12
CA PRO A 43 2.06 14.03 16.21
C PRO A 43 2.15 12.69 15.48
N ILE A 44 3.35 12.26 15.10
CA ILE A 44 3.59 10.98 14.43
C ILE A 44 3.26 9.82 15.37
N THR A 45 3.71 9.88 16.62
CA THR A 45 3.39 8.85 17.63
C THR A 45 1.89 8.78 17.87
N LYS A 46 1.21 9.92 17.95
CA LYS A 46 -0.24 9.99 18.06
C LYS A 46 -0.93 9.34 16.86
N MET A 47 -0.49 9.64 15.65
CA MET A 47 -1.01 9.03 14.41
C MET A 47 -0.86 7.51 14.43
N LEU A 48 0.30 6.98 14.82
CA LEU A 48 0.54 5.54 14.90
C LEU A 48 -0.22 4.84 16.03
N TYR A 49 -0.61 5.56 17.06
CA TYR A 49 -1.45 5.07 18.16
C TYR A 49 -2.92 4.86 17.74
N LEU A 50 -3.44 5.61 16.75
CA LEU A 50 -4.83 5.54 16.29
C LEU A 50 -5.26 4.14 15.84
N PRO A 51 -4.52 3.42 14.99
CA PRO A 51 -4.85 2.05 14.59
C PRO A 51 -4.93 1.06 15.77
N TRP A 52 -4.11 1.26 16.81
CA TRP A 52 -4.19 0.45 18.02
C TRP A 52 -5.50 0.67 18.77
N VAL A 53 -5.92 1.93 18.90
CA VAL A 53 -7.21 2.27 19.50
C VAL A 53 -8.34 1.61 18.75
N GLU A 54 -8.35 1.74 17.43
CA GLU A 54 -9.37 1.14 16.57
C GLU A 54 -9.40 -0.39 16.68
N SER A 55 -8.25 -1.03 16.59
CA SER A 55 -8.12 -2.48 16.69
C SER A 55 -8.60 -3.03 18.04
N ILE A 56 -8.34 -2.31 19.13
CA ILE A 56 -8.64 -2.76 20.49
C ILE A 56 -10.07 -2.44 20.91
N ILE A 57 -10.57 -1.24 20.63
CA ILE A 57 -11.90 -0.79 21.10
C ILE A 57 -12.94 -0.60 20.00
N GLY A 58 -12.54 -0.59 18.71
CA GLY A 58 -13.43 -0.51 17.57
C GLY A 58 -14.01 0.90 17.28
N ASN A 59 -13.61 1.94 18.02
CA ASN A 59 -14.08 3.31 17.86
C ASN A 59 -13.02 4.32 18.27
N THR A 60 -12.89 5.40 17.51
CA THR A 60 -11.92 6.48 17.71
C THR A 60 -12.53 7.82 18.13
N ASP A 61 -13.84 7.89 18.37
CA ASP A 61 -14.58 9.15 18.57
C ASP A 61 -14.13 10.01 19.77
N ASN A 62 -13.41 9.46 20.73
CA ASN A 62 -12.99 10.16 21.95
C ASN A 62 -11.47 10.20 22.16
N LEU A 63 -10.69 10.15 21.09
CA LEU A 63 -9.22 10.08 21.15
C LEU A 63 -8.54 11.24 21.90
N ALA A 64 -9.14 12.42 21.87
CA ALA A 64 -8.60 13.58 22.59
C ALA A 64 -8.48 13.31 24.10
N ASN A 65 -9.39 12.49 24.66
CA ASN A 65 -9.40 12.14 26.08
C ASN A 65 -8.34 11.09 26.46
N TYR A 66 -7.73 10.43 25.46
CA TYR A 66 -6.75 9.36 25.69
C TYR A 66 -5.31 9.83 25.48
N TRP A 67 -5.13 10.99 24.89
CA TRP A 67 -3.81 11.57 24.58
C TRP A 67 -3.48 12.70 25.56
N THR A 68 -3.31 12.36 26.84
CA THR A 68 -3.01 13.30 27.94
C THR A 68 -2.08 12.65 28.95
N GLU A 69 -1.28 13.43 29.65
CA GLU A 69 -0.44 12.90 30.72
C GLU A 69 -1.30 12.46 31.92
N ASN A 70 -1.23 11.17 32.27
CA ASN A 70 -1.96 10.59 33.38
C ASN A 70 -1.28 9.31 33.91
N THR A 71 -0.45 9.48 34.95
CA THR A 71 0.31 8.38 35.55
C THR A 71 -0.59 7.34 36.27
N SER A 72 -1.75 7.73 36.79
CA SER A 72 -2.66 6.80 37.49
C SER A 72 -3.30 5.82 36.48
N VAL A 73 -3.66 6.29 35.29
CA VAL A 73 -4.22 5.44 34.23
C VAL A 73 -3.17 4.49 33.66
N ILE A 74 -1.91 4.94 33.54
CA ILE A 74 -0.80 4.07 33.13
C ILE A 74 -0.62 2.93 34.12
N LYS A 75 -0.62 3.22 35.43
CA LYS A 75 -0.52 2.20 36.50
C LYS A 75 -1.69 1.23 36.44
N SER A 76 -2.91 1.71 36.23
CA SER A 76 -4.10 0.89 36.07
C SER A 76 -4.00 -0.05 34.85
N ALA A 77 -3.54 0.43 33.71
CA ALA A 77 -3.36 -0.36 32.49
C ALA A 77 -2.34 -1.49 32.68
N ILE A 78 -1.20 -1.20 33.29
CA ILE A 78 -0.15 -2.20 33.62
C ILE A 78 -0.65 -3.27 34.56
N SER A 79 -1.59 -2.93 35.45
CA SER A 79 -2.15 -3.84 36.49
C SER A 79 -3.25 -4.75 35.93
N LEU A 80 -3.72 -4.57 34.72
CA LEU A 80 -4.77 -5.37 34.10
C LEU A 80 -4.39 -6.86 34.04
N ARG A 81 -5.38 -7.73 34.36
CA ARG A 81 -5.24 -9.18 34.30
C ARG A 81 -6.42 -9.80 33.57
N ARG A 82 -6.17 -10.85 32.81
CA ARG A 82 -7.22 -11.65 32.19
C ARG A 82 -7.95 -12.48 33.28
N LYS A 83 -9.28 -12.51 33.25
CA LYS A 83 -10.07 -13.43 34.08
C LYS A 83 -9.83 -14.87 33.61
N GLY A 84 -9.55 -15.78 34.59
CA GLY A 84 -9.34 -17.19 34.32
C GLY A 84 -7.94 -17.66 34.73
N PHE A 85 -7.63 -18.93 34.49
CA PHE A 85 -6.43 -19.66 34.93
C PHE A 85 -5.08 -19.09 34.47
N SER A 86 -5.05 -17.93 33.88
CA SER A 86 -3.85 -17.38 33.29
C SER A 86 -3.17 -16.39 34.22
N LEU A 87 -1.95 -16.69 34.58
CA LEU A 87 -0.93 -15.79 35.12
C LEU A 87 -0.56 -14.65 34.15
N PHE A 88 -1.23 -14.54 32.99
CA PHE A 88 -0.92 -13.55 31.94
C PHE A 88 -1.41 -12.16 32.35
N SER A 89 -0.47 -11.40 32.87
CA SER A 89 -0.62 -9.98 33.12
C SER A 89 -0.43 -9.23 31.79
N MET A 90 -1.32 -8.28 31.50
CA MET A 90 -1.23 -7.43 30.29
C MET A 90 0.01 -6.52 30.28
N LYS A 91 0.76 -6.42 31.38
CA LYS A 91 1.96 -5.59 31.50
C LYS A 91 3.03 -5.87 30.44
N TYR A 92 3.22 -7.13 30.02
CA TYR A 92 4.19 -7.49 28.98
C TYR A 92 3.75 -6.95 27.62
N SER A 93 2.49 -7.12 27.25
CA SER A 93 1.93 -6.54 26.02
C SER A 93 1.98 -5.02 26.06
N PHE A 94 1.66 -4.41 27.20
CA PHE A 94 1.69 -2.97 27.37
C PHE A 94 3.09 -2.38 27.12
N PHE A 95 4.12 -2.94 27.74
CA PHE A 95 5.49 -2.47 27.55
C PHE A 95 5.98 -2.71 26.10
N TYR A 96 5.58 -3.84 25.51
CA TYR A 96 5.84 -4.10 24.10
C TYR A 96 5.22 -3.03 23.21
N ASP A 97 3.95 -2.72 23.40
CA ASP A 97 3.22 -1.75 22.58
C ASP A 97 3.84 -0.34 22.70
N VAL A 98 4.22 0.06 23.91
CA VAL A 98 4.91 1.34 24.13
C VAL A 98 6.22 1.39 23.33
N PHE A 99 7.07 0.38 23.46
CA PHE A 99 8.36 0.37 22.76
C PHE A 99 8.17 0.26 21.24
N TYR A 100 7.22 -0.56 20.80
CA TYR A 100 6.89 -0.71 19.39
C TYR A 100 6.46 0.62 18.77
N LEU A 101 5.47 1.31 19.34
CA LEU A 101 4.94 2.55 18.78
C LEU A 101 5.96 3.70 18.84
N LEU A 102 6.82 3.74 19.86
CA LEU A 102 7.91 4.71 19.93
C LEU A 102 9.00 4.45 18.89
N GLU A 103 9.38 3.20 18.66
CA GLU A 103 10.34 2.85 17.62
C GLU A 103 9.77 3.16 16.23
N GLN A 104 8.49 2.80 16.04
CA GLN A 104 7.80 3.04 14.78
C GLN A 104 7.66 4.54 14.45
N SER A 105 7.64 5.42 15.41
CA SER A 105 7.58 6.88 15.19
C SER A 105 8.89 7.51 14.73
N PHE A 106 9.93 6.73 14.50
CA PHE A 106 11.30 7.20 14.10
C PHE A 106 11.86 8.31 14.99
N LEU A 107 11.40 8.36 16.19
CA LEU A 107 12.06 9.20 17.17
C LEU A 107 13.46 8.61 17.43
N PRO A 108 14.51 9.42 17.54
CA PRO A 108 15.87 8.93 17.78
C PRO A 108 15.92 7.85 18.86
N GLY A 109 16.75 6.81 18.67
CA GLY A 109 16.80 5.59 19.50
C GLY A 109 16.91 5.80 21.01
N TYR A 110 17.45 6.96 21.47
CA TYR A 110 17.46 7.33 22.88
C TYR A 110 16.06 7.46 23.51
N LYS A 111 14.99 7.60 22.72
CA LYS A 111 13.62 7.71 23.25
C LYS A 111 13.08 6.40 23.81
N ILE A 112 13.48 5.25 23.28
CA ILE A 112 13.15 3.96 23.90
C ILE A 112 13.84 3.86 25.26
N VAL A 113 15.11 4.27 25.35
CA VAL A 113 15.85 4.35 26.61
C VAL A 113 15.17 5.31 27.59
N ASN A 114 14.73 6.46 27.12
CA ASN A 114 14.04 7.44 27.93
C ASN A 114 12.66 6.93 28.42
N ALA A 115 11.91 6.24 27.55
CA ALA A 115 10.66 5.59 27.92
C ALA A 115 10.89 4.50 28.97
N TYR A 116 11.92 3.69 28.82
CA TYR A 116 12.30 2.69 29.82
C TYR A 116 12.63 3.35 31.16
N LYS A 117 13.45 4.41 31.19
CA LYS A 117 13.79 5.16 32.41
C LYS A 117 12.52 5.76 33.04
N TYR A 118 11.71 6.47 32.26
CA TYR A 118 10.47 7.08 32.74
C TYR A 118 9.55 6.04 33.39
N LEU A 119 9.32 4.91 32.72
CA LEU A 119 8.48 3.83 33.23
C LEU A 119 9.06 3.22 34.51
N LYS A 120 10.39 3.00 34.55
CA LYS A 120 11.10 2.42 35.70
C LYS A 120 11.03 3.30 36.93
N GLU A 121 11.14 4.61 36.78
CA GLU A 121 11.25 5.58 37.87
C GLU A 121 9.87 6.09 38.34
N ASN A 122 8.94 6.35 37.41
CA ASN A 122 7.67 7.04 37.75
C ASN A 122 6.46 6.11 37.82
N ILE A 123 6.50 4.96 37.14
CA ILE A 123 5.32 4.12 36.94
C ILE A 123 5.47 2.75 37.62
N CYS A 124 6.60 2.08 37.42
CA CYS A 124 6.77 0.68 37.84
C CYS A 124 7.13 0.53 39.32
N GLY A 125 6.30 -0.21 40.06
CA GLY A 125 6.63 -0.73 41.38
C GLY A 125 7.44 -2.04 41.30
N PHE A 126 7.79 -2.60 42.47
CA PHE A 126 8.60 -3.81 42.61
C PHE A 126 8.11 -4.97 41.74
N MET A 127 6.80 -5.21 41.66
CA MET A 127 6.18 -6.32 40.92
C MET A 127 6.18 -6.11 39.36
N THR A 128 6.49 -4.93 38.88
CA THR A 128 6.40 -4.58 37.45
C THR A 128 7.75 -4.25 36.84
N LYS A 129 8.73 -3.86 37.65
CA LYS A 129 10.10 -3.54 37.17
C LYS A 129 10.76 -4.70 36.42
N GLY A 130 10.67 -5.91 36.96
CA GLY A 130 11.23 -7.10 36.29
C GLY A 130 10.57 -7.41 34.94
N ALA A 131 9.25 -7.16 34.82
CA ALA A 131 8.57 -7.34 33.52
C ALA A 131 9.00 -6.28 32.49
N LEU A 132 9.13 -5.02 32.93
CA LEU A 132 9.64 -3.94 32.08
C LEU A 132 11.05 -4.25 31.57
N GLU A 133 11.94 -4.70 32.45
CA GLU A 133 13.32 -5.04 32.11
C GLU A 133 13.41 -6.20 31.13
N ASN A 134 12.63 -7.26 31.33
CA ASN A 134 12.57 -8.41 30.44
C ASN A 134 12.07 -8.03 29.03
N VAL A 135 11.06 -7.16 28.92
CA VAL A 135 10.57 -6.69 27.61
C VAL A 135 11.60 -5.76 26.96
N TYR A 136 12.23 -4.90 27.72
CA TYR A 136 13.28 -4.00 27.21
C TYR A 136 14.48 -4.78 26.64
N LEU A 137 14.95 -5.80 27.35
CA LEU A 137 16.04 -6.66 26.89
C LEU A 137 15.65 -7.48 25.65
N TYR A 138 14.42 -8.03 25.64
CA TYR A 138 13.88 -8.73 24.49
C TYR A 138 13.80 -7.82 23.25
N TRP A 139 13.49 -6.53 23.47
CA TRP A 139 13.38 -5.55 22.40
C TRP A 139 14.75 -5.10 21.87
N THR A 140 15.68 -4.72 22.75
CA THR A 140 16.92 -4.02 22.37
C THR A 140 18.11 -4.95 22.12
N ALA A 141 18.19 -6.08 22.81
CA ALA A 141 19.34 -6.97 22.80
C ALA A 141 19.08 -8.36 22.23
N ASN A 142 17.92 -8.59 21.57
CA ASN A 142 17.47 -9.92 21.19
C ASN A 142 17.53 -10.93 22.38
N GLY A 143 17.25 -10.44 23.57
CA GLY A 143 17.19 -11.25 24.76
C GLY A 143 16.19 -12.38 24.65
N PRO A 144 16.21 -13.38 25.56
CA PRO A 144 15.28 -14.49 25.52
C PRO A 144 13.84 -14.00 25.65
N LYS A 145 12.94 -14.62 24.89
CA LYS A 145 11.51 -14.34 24.98
C LYS A 145 11.03 -14.50 26.42
N PRO A 146 10.44 -13.46 27.04
CA PRO A 146 9.81 -13.62 28.34
C PRO A 146 8.70 -14.66 28.29
N LYS A 147 8.69 -15.65 29.19
CA LYS A 147 7.66 -16.72 29.21
C LYS A 147 6.23 -16.20 29.26
N ALA A 148 6.03 -15.03 29.82
CA ALA A 148 4.71 -14.39 29.97
C ALA A 148 4.31 -13.50 28.80
N ILE A 149 5.12 -13.39 27.74
CA ILE A 149 4.72 -12.63 26.55
C ILE A 149 3.80 -13.48 25.66
N ASP A 150 2.69 -12.89 25.23
CA ASP A 150 1.71 -13.59 24.38
C ASP A 150 2.31 -13.96 23.02
N ASN A 151 1.91 -15.11 22.48
CA ASN A 151 2.39 -15.57 21.18
C ASN A 151 1.99 -14.63 20.04
N ALA A 152 0.84 -13.95 20.12
CA ALA A 152 0.41 -12.98 19.15
C ALA A 152 1.39 -11.79 19.05
N VAL A 153 1.93 -11.33 20.19
CA VAL A 153 2.95 -10.27 20.25
C VAL A 153 4.24 -10.71 19.56
N VAL A 154 4.65 -11.97 19.77
CA VAL A 154 5.85 -12.53 19.13
C VAL A 154 5.65 -12.66 17.61
N ALA A 155 4.52 -13.22 17.20
CA ALA A 155 4.18 -13.35 15.79
C ALA A 155 4.14 -11.98 15.08
N HIS A 156 3.60 -10.96 15.75
CA HIS A 156 3.58 -9.59 15.24
C HIS A 156 5.01 -9.05 15.01
N LYS A 157 5.91 -9.21 15.99
CA LYS A 157 7.32 -8.79 15.84
C LYS A 157 7.99 -9.48 14.66
N GLN A 158 7.86 -10.81 14.56
CA GLN A 158 8.44 -11.60 13.48
C GLN A 158 7.88 -11.21 12.10
N THR A 159 6.57 -10.99 12.00
CA THR A 159 5.92 -10.53 10.77
C THR A 159 6.47 -9.18 10.34
N ASN A 160 6.59 -8.23 11.26
CA ASN A 160 7.15 -6.93 10.96
C ASN A 160 8.61 -7.01 10.50
N GLU A 161 9.45 -7.76 11.20
CA GLU A 161 10.84 -7.97 10.81
C GLU A 161 10.94 -8.58 9.40
N SER A 162 10.10 -9.56 9.07
CA SER A 162 10.08 -10.19 7.74
C SER A 162 9.63 -9.24 6.63
N ILE A 163 8.68 -8.35 6.92
CA ILE A 163 8.19 -7.36 5.95
C ILE A 163 9.24 -6.26 5.76
N PHE A 164 9.80 -5.71 6.85
CA PHE A 164 10.77 -4.62 6.76
C PHE A 164 12.15 -5.05 6.25
N SER A 165 12.46 -6.36 6.25
CA SER A 165 13.68 -6.89 5.63
C SER A 165 13.62 -6.90 4.10
N LYS A 166 12.42 -6.93 3.51
CA LYS A 166 12.23 -6.90 2.06
C LYS A 166 12.39 -5.47 1.52
N ARG A 167 13.06 -5.36 0.38
CA ARG A 167 13.13 -4.08 -0.34
C ARG A 167 11.82 -3.84 -1.08
N GLU A 168 11.29 -2.62 -0.99
CA GLU A 168 10.14 -2.20 -1.80
C GLU A 168 10.55 -2.05 -3.28
N LYS A 169 9.79 -2.66 -4.15
CA LYS A 169 9.94 -2.55 -5.60
C LYS A 169 9.14 -1.35 -6.10
N LYS A 170 9.80 -0.40 -6.74
CA LYS A 170 9.19 0.83 -7.26
C LYS A 170 9.00 0.71 -8.77
N ILE A 171 7.76 0.79 -9.23
CA ILE A 171 7.38 0.71 -10.63
C ILE A 171 6.95 2.10 -11.12
N LEU A 172 7.72 2.67 -12.04
CA LEU A 172 7.34 3.91 -12.71
C LEU A 172 6.32 3.60 -13.80
N VAL A 173 5.12 4.20 -13.71
CA VAL A 173 4.06 4.00 -14.70
C VAL A 173 4.05 5.16 -15.68
N VAL A 174 4.37 4.87 -16.93
CA VAL A 174 4.49 5.84 -18.02
C VAL A 174 3.51 5.50 -19.13
N ALA A 175 2.85 6.51 -19.69
CA ALA A 175 1.91 6.32 -20.78
C ALA A 175 1.74 7.60 -21.60
N ASN A 176 1.32 7.45 -22.84
CA ASN A 176 0.71 8.55 -23.58
C ASN A 176 -0.67 8.89 -23.03
N VAL A 177 -1.18 10.08 -23.35
CA VAL A 177 -2.55 10.49 -22.99
C VAL A 177 -3.55 9.46 -23.51
N SER A 178 -4.59 9.22 -22.73
CA SER A 178 -5.69 8.29 -23.07
C SER A 178 -5.31 6.81 -23.22
N ALA A 179 -4.10 6.40 -22.82
CA ALA A 179 -3.71 4.99 -22.80
C ALA A 179 -4.39 4.18 -21.66
N GLY A 180 -5.13 4.84 -20.79
CA GLY A 180 -5.81 4.18 -19.67
C GLY A 180 -4.94 3.93 -18.43
N LYS A 181 -3.84 4.68 -18.27
CA LYS A 181 -2.89 4.57 -17.16
C LYS A 181 -3.57 4.59 -15.79
N SER A 182 -4.41 5.59 -15.51
CA SER A 182 -5.11 5.70 -14.22
C SER A 182 -6.09 4.56 -13.98
N THR A 183 -6.75 4.06 -15.03
CA THR A 183 -7.63 2.89 -14.96
C THR A 183 -6.84 1.63 -14.68
N LEU A 184 -5.68 1.47 -15.30
CA LEU A 184 -4.78 0.33 -15.08
C LEU A 184 -4.26 0.33 -13.63
N ILE A 185 -3.80 1.46 -13.13
CA ILE A 185 -3.37 1.59 -11.74
C ILE A 185 -4.53 1.25 -10.79
N ASN A 186 -5.72 1.80 -11.00
CA ASN A 186 -6.90 1.49 -10.19
C ASN A 186 -7.24 -0.01 -10.21
N SER A 187 -7.07 -0.69 -11.35
CA SER A 187 -7.28 -2.12 -11.47
C SER A 187 -6.22 -2.93 -10.70
N LEU A 188 -4.95 -2.53 -10.74
CA LEU A 188 -3.83 -3.17 -10.03
C LEU A 188 -3.94 -2.99 -8.51
N VAL A 189 -4.33 -1.80 -8.05
CA VAL A 189 -4.50 -1.56 -6.60
C VAL A 189 -5.87 -2.03 -6.07
N GLY A 190 -6.82 -2.32 -6.96
CA GLY A 190 -8.15 -2.83 -6.63
C GLY A 190 -9.10 -1.83 -5.97
N CYS A 191 -8.87 -0.54 -6.18
CA CYS A 191 -9.74 0.52 -5.66
C CYS A 191 -9.62 1.81 -6.50
N ARG A 192 -10.53 2.77 -6.26
CA ARG A 192 -10.55 4.06 -6.95
C ARG A 192 -9.57 5.05 -6.31
N MET A 193 -8.31 4.98 -6.67
CA MET A 193 -7.31 5.96 -6.19
C MET A 193 -7.17 7.13 -7.14
N ASN A 194 -6.95 6.86 -8.42
CA ASN A 194 -6.75 7.89 -9.42
C ASN A 194 -8.08 8.30 -10.06
N ARG A 195 -8.26 9.59 -10.32
CA ARG A 195 -9.40 10.07 -11.09
C ARG A 195 -9.26 9.64 -12.55
N THR A 196 -10.31 9.05 -13.10
CA THR A 196 -10.39 8.65 -14.51
C THR A 196 -11.05 9.71 -15.39
N LYS A 197 -11.19 10.96 -14.92
CA LYS A 197 -11.82 12.02 -15.69
C LYS A 197 -10.85 12.61 -16.73
N THR A 198 -11.36 12.85 -17.92
CA THR A 198 -10.64 13.43 -19.07
C THR A 198 -10.14 14.86 -18.86
N THR A 199 -10.64 15.57 -17.84
CA THR A 199 -10.35 16.99 -17.58
C THR A 199 -9.43 17.28 -16.39
N ALA A 200 -9.01 16.27 -15.63
CA ALA A 200 -8.11 16.47 -14.50
C ALA A 200 -6.88 15.60 -14.66
N CYS A 201 -5.93 16.06 -15.43
CA CYS A 201 -4.59 15.51 -15.42
C CYS A 201 -3.98 15.73 -14.04
N THR A 202 -3.44 14.67 -13.44
CA THR A 202 -2.56 14.79 -12.29
C THR A 202 -1.34 15.61 -12.69
N ASN A 203 -1.23 16.84 -12.21
CA ASN A 203 -0.12 17.75 -12.54
C ASN A 203 1.15 17.41 -11.73
N ARG A 204 1.20 16.25 -11.10
CA ARG A 204 2.26 15.85 -10.16
C ARG A 204 2.43 14.34 -10.12
N LEU A 205 3.57 13.92 -9.61
CA LEU A 205 3.83 12.51 -9.30
C LEU A 205 2.99 12.08 -8.11
N VAL A 206 2.44 10.88 -8.20
CA VAL A 206 1.72 10.24 -7.09
C VAL A 206 2.32 8.87 -6.84
N SER A 207 2.75 8.62 -5.60
CA SER A 207 3.29 7.33 -5.19
C SER A 207 2.26 6.54 -4.39
N LEU A 208 1.92 5.34 -4.87
CA LEU A 208 0.95 4.43 -4.27
C LEU A 208 1.68 3.21 -3.73
N HIS A 209 1.77 3.09 -2.42
CA HIS A 209 2.50 2.03 -1.73
C HIS A 209 1.54 0.95 -1.24
N ASN A 210 1.86 -0.33 -1.48
CA ASN A 210 1.09 -1.42 -0.91
C ASN A 210 1.46 -1.63 0.56
N LYS A 211 0.46 -1.60 1.43
CA LYS A 211 0.57 -2.10 2.81
C LYS A 211 0.18 -3.58 2.84
N CYS A 212 1.11 -4.44 3.22
CA CYS A 212 0.85 -5.88 3.27
C CYS A 212 -0.14 -6.29 4.38
N ILE A 213 -0.59 -5.34 5.20
CA ILE A 213 -1.57 -5.55 6.28
C ILE A 213 -2.69 -4.51 6.19
N LYS A 214 -3.91 -4.93 6.54
CA LYS A 214 -5.12 -4.08 6.55
C LYS A 214 -5.23 -3.31 7.87
N ASP A 215 -4.43 -2.27 8.03
CA ASP A 215 -4.40 -1.41 9.22
C ASP A 215 -4.70 0.07 8.90
N GLY A 216 -5.51 0.32 7.87
CA GLY A 216 -5.87 1.67 7.41
C GLY A 216 -4.89 2.22 6.37
N LEU A 217 -4.99 3.52 6.14
CA LEU A 217 -4.22 4.25 5.13
C LEU A 217 -3.32 5.28 5.81
N THR A 218 -2.11 5.43 5.31
CA THR A 218 -1.18 6.48 5.74
C THR A 218 -0.85 7.36 4.55
N HIS A 219 -1.06 8.66 4.68
CA HIS A 219 -0.77 9.66 3.67
C HIS A 219 0.39 10.54 4.13
N LYS A 220 1.25 10.92 3.20
CA LYS A 220 2.30 11.91 3.41
C LYS A 220 2.06 13.07 2.45
N ASP A 221 1.97 14.27 3.00
CA ASP A 221 1.79 15.50 2.23
C ASP A 221 3.12 16.01 1.63
N PRO A 222 3.09 17.03 0.73
CA PRO A 222 4.31 17.61 0.15
C PRO A 222 5.26 18.22 1.18
N ASN A 223 4.76 18.63 2.35
CA ASN A 223 5.55 19.21 3.43
C ASN A 223 6.20 18.15 4.33
N GLY A 224 5.94 16.86 4.03
CA GLY A 224 6.46 15.74 4.80
C GLY A 224 5.67 15.40 6.05
N SER A 225 4.47 15.97 6.24
CA SER A 225 3.58 15.62 7.36
C SER A 225 2.79 14.36 7.04
N TYR A 226 2.52 13.56 8.06
CA TYR A 226 1.80 12.29 7.92
C TYR A 226 0.40 12.38 8.51
N SER A 227 -0.56 11.77 7.82
CA SER A 227 -1.95 11.64 8.25
C SER A 227 -2.40 10.19 8.14
N TYR A 228 -3.24 9.76 9.06
CA TYR A 228 -3.84 8.43 9.06
C TYR A 228 -5.34 8.53 8.75
N PHE A 229 -5.85 7.60 7.95
CA PHE A 229 -7.26 7.47 7.60
C PHE A 229 -7.70 6.02 7.73
N GLN A 230 -8.92 5.79 8.17
CA GLN A 230 -9.50 4.45 8.24
C GLN A 230 -9.98 3.96 6.87
N LYS A 231 -10.56 4.87 6.11
CA LYS A 231 -11.19 4.56 4.82
C LYS A 231 -10.69 5.49 3.71
N ILE A 232 -10.58 4.93 2.52
CA ILE A 232 -10.12 5.65 1.33
C ILE A 232 -11.01 6.86 0.96
N ASN A 233 -12.28 6.85 1.36
CA ASN A 233 -13.20 7.95 1.07
C ASN A 233 -12.94 9.21 1.92
N GLU A 234 -12.16 9.08 2.98
CA GLU A 234 -11.76 10.19 3.86
C GLU A 234 -10.58 10.98 3.28
N VAL A 235 -9.88 10.42 2.31
CA VAL A 235 -8.70 11.04 1.69
C VAL A 235 -9.12 11.97 0.56
N ASN A 236 -8.65 13.22 0.62
CA ASN A 236 -8.77 14.13 -0.52
C ASN A 236 -7.80 13.71 -1.64
N ARG A 237 -8.34 13.09 -2.68
CA ARG A 237 -7.54 12.52 -3.77
C ARG A 237 -6.75 13.57 -4.57
N ASP A 238 -7.17 14.81 -4.55
CA ASP A 238 -6.50 15.90 -5.26
C ASP A 238 -5.22 16.36 -4.53
N GLU A 239 -5.04 15.97 -3.27
CA GLU A 239 -3.90 16.32 -2.44
C GLU A 239 -2.91 15.17 -2.25
N ILE A 240 -3.20 13.98 -2.81
CA ILE A 240 -2.34 12.81 -2.64
C ILE A 240 -1.00 13.02 -3.35
N HIS A 241 0.09 12.91 -2.60
CA HIS A 241 1.46 12.78 -3.10
C HIS A 241 2.03 11.38 -2.88
N GLU A 242 2.03 10.94 -1.65
CA GLU A 242 2.45 9.59 -1.27
C GLU A 242 1.38 9.00 -0.34
N ILE A 243 0.87 7.82 -0.68
CA ILE A 243 -0.12 7.13 0.15
C ILE A 243 0.18 5.64 0.19
N ALA A 244 0.11 5.07 1.40
CA ALA A 244 0.21 3.64 1.63
C ALA A 244 -1.15 3.10 2.09
N PHE A 245 -1.61 2.02 1.44
CA PHE A 245 -2.86 1.34 1.75
C PHE A 245 -2.82 -0.11 1.25
N PRO A 246 -3.62 -1.02 1.81
CA PRO A 246 -3.63 -2.40 1.35
C PRO A 246 -4.25 -2.52 -0.03
N PHE A 247 -3.49 -3.06 -0.99
CA PHE A 247 -4.00 -3.34 -2.32
C PHE A 247 -5.00 -4.51 -2.28
N ASN A 248 -6.06 -4.40 -3.06
CA ASN A 248 -7.05 -5.46 -3.21
C ASN A 248 -6.81 -6.25 -4.51
N SER A 249 -5.63 -6.86 -4.62
CA SER A 249 -5.17 -7.62 -5.78
C SER A 249 -4.21 -8.73 -5.34
N SER A 250 -3.66 -9.52 -6.26
CA SER A 250 -2.64 -10.52 -5.94
C SER A 250 -1.33 -9.89 -5.43
N LEU A 251 -1.13 -8.60 -5.69
CA LEU A 251 0.01 -7.82 -5.20
C LEU A 251 -0.06 -7.49 -3.70
N ASN A 252 -1.13 -7.83 -3.00
CA ASN A 252 -1.36 -7.44 -1.61
C ASN A 252 -0.29 -7.90 -0.60
N LYS A 253 0.47 -8.94 -0.95
CA LYS A 253 1.58 -9.49 -0.14
C LYS A 253 2.95 -8.97 -0.56
N GLU A 254 3.01 -8.22 -1.67
CA GLU A 254 4.26 -7.72 -2.23
C GLU A 254 4.56 -6.31 -1.74
N GLN A 255 5.81 -6.04 -1.43
CA GLN A 255 6.27 -4.68 -1.18
C GLN A 255 6.50 -4.00 -2.53
N ILE A 256 5.46 -3.34 -3.01
CA ILE A 256 5.44 -2.69 -4.31
C ILE A 256 4.86 -1.28 -4.19
N CYS A 257 5.45 -0.36 -4.94
CA CYS A 257 5.00 1.01 -5.08
C CYS A 257 4.80 1.31 -6.56
N PHE A 258 3.65 1.87 -6.93
CA PHE A 258 3.42 2.46 -8.24
C PHE A 258 3.64 3.96 -8.19
N ILE A 259 4.53 4.47 -9.05
CA ILE A 259 4.77 5.90 -9.23
C ILE A 259 4.01 6.33 -10.48
N ASP A 260 2.89 7.04 -10.28
CA ASP A 260 2.04 7.54 -11.35
C ASP A 260 2.57 8.87 -11.88
N THR A 261 2.85 8.93 -13.19
CA THR A 261 3.35 10.15 -13.85
C THR A 261 2.21 10.98 -14.41
N PRO A 262 2.37 12.30 -14.54
CA PRO A 262 1.47 13.11 -15.37
C PRO A 262 1.36 12.57 -16.79
N GLY A 263 0.20 12.70 -17.44
CA GLY A 263 0.04 12.35 -18.87
C GLY A 263 0.82 13.32 -19.75
N ILE A 264 1.58 12.83 -20.73
CA ILE A 264 2.61 13.60 -21.47
C ILE A 264 2.04 14.56 -22.50
N ASN A 265 0.84 14.32 -23.02
CA ASN A 265 0.28 15.05 -24.16
C ASN A 265 -0.98 15.85 -23.82
N ASN A 266 -1.00 16.60 -22.72
CA ASN A 266 -1.91 17.73 -22.61
C ASN A 266 -1.30 18.88 -23.40
N SER A 267 -1.94 19.24 -24.50
CA SER A 267 -1.52 20.31 -25.41
C SER A 267 -1.35 21.69 -24.72
N GLU A 268 -1.79 21.79 -23.47
CA GLU A 268 -1.80 23.03 -22.71
C GLU A 268 -0.64 23.18 -21.71
N ASP A 269 0.15 22.11 -21.42
CA ASP A 269 1.19 22.23 -20.38
C ASP A 269 2.48 21.43 -20.70
N SER A 270 3.47 22.13 -21.22
CA SER A 270 4.84 21.62 -21.43
C SER A 270 5.52 21.18 -20.12
N SER A 271 4.98 21.58 -18.95
CA SER A 271 5.53 21.22 -17.65
C SER A 271 5.34 19.72 -17.32
N HIS A 272 4.22 19.11 -17.73
CA HIS A 272 3.94 17.68 -17.51
C HIS A 272 4.96 16.79 -18.22
N ARG A 273 5.27 17.15 -19.46
CA ARG A 273 6.28 16.44 -20.24
C ARG A 273 7.65 16.51 -19.57
N ARG A 274 8.08 17.69 -19.13
CA ARG A 274 9.36 17.87 -18.42
C ARG A 274 9.42 17.08 -17.11
N ILE A 275 8.35 17.06 -16.32
CA ILE A 275 8.29 16.28 -15.08
C ILE A 275 8.46 14.81 -15.40
N THR A 276 7.72 14.28 -16.35
CA THR A 276 7.78 12.85 -16.73
C THR A 276 9.15 12.47 -17.31
N GLU A 277 9.71 13.27 -18.23
CA GLU A 277 11.05 13.04 -18.78
C GLU A 277 12.13 13.08 -17.69
N ASN A 278 12.05 14.04 -16.76
CA ASN A 278 13.00 14.11 -15.64
C ASN A 278 12.92 12.88 -14.72
N VAL A 279 11.73 12.40 -14.43
CA VAL A 279 11.56 11.21 -13.58
C VAL A 279 12.01 9.94 -14.31
N ILE A 280 11.75 9.82 -15.61
CA ILE A 280 12.27 8.71 -16.42
C ILE A 280 13.80 8.65 -16.37
N ILE A 281 14.47 9.79 -16.44
CA ILE A 281 15.94 9.86 -16.52
C ILE A 281 16.57 9.74 -15.10
N ASN A 282 16.06 10.48 -14.14
CA ASN A 282 16.70 10.70 -12.85
C ASN A 282 15.95 10.08 -11.65
N GLY A 283 14.78 9.48 -11.89
CA GLY A 283 13.91 8.99 -10.81
C GLY A 283 14.44 7.74 -10.10
N ASP A 284 14.06 7.61 -8.83
CA ASP A 284 14.33 6.44 -8.01
C ASP A 284 13.21 5.39 -8.20
N TYR A 285 13.37 4.51 -9.18
CA TYR A 285 12.48 3.38 -9.46
C TYR A 285 13.29 2.15 -9.92
N ASP A 286 12.69 0.97 -9.86
CA ASP A 286 13.35 -0.30 -10.22
C ASP A 286 13.02 -0.75 -11.64
N ALA A 287 11.79 -0.49 -12.11
CA ALA A 287 11.35 -0.84 -13.46
C ALA A 287 10.35 0.20 -14.01
N ILE A 288 10.16 0.19 -15.32
CA ILE A 288 9.10 0.96 -16.01
C ILE A 288 7.98 0.02 -16.41
N MET A 289 6.74 0.40 -16.15
CA MET A 289 5.54 -0.14 -16.79
C MET A 289 5.07 0.88 -17.83
N TYR A 290 5.30 0.59 -19.09
CA TYR A 290 4.90 1.44 -20.22
C TYR A 290 3.54 1.01 -20.75
N VAL A 291 2.56 1.91 -20.72
CA VAL A 291 1.17 1.61 -21.09
C VAL A 291 0.86 2.23 -22.44
N SER A 292 0.58 1.40 -23.45
CA SER A 292 0.15 1.80 -24.79
C SER A 292 -1.34 1.56 -25.00
N ASN A 293 -1.96 2.45 -25.77
CA ASN A 293 -3.32 2.26 -26.24
C ASN A 293 -3.28 1.49 -27.57
N SER A 294 -3.95 0.33 -27.63
CA SER A 294 -3.99 -0.51 -28.83
C SER A 294 -4.55 0.18 -30.07
N GLN A 295 -5.39 1.21 -29.91
CA GLN A 295 -5.98 1.96 -31.02
C GLN A 295 -5.09 3.08 -31.56
N TYR A 296 -4.03 3.47 -30.84
CA TYR A 296 -3.18 4.64 -31.20
C TYR A 296 -1.69 4.31 -31.14
N LEU A 297 -1.31 3.12 -31.59
CA LEU A 297 0.09 2.70 -31.66
C LEU A 297 0.85 3.45 -32.76
N GLY A 298 2.16 3.62 -32.61
CA GLY A 298 3.06 4.15 -33.64
C GLY A 298 2.94 5.65 -33.86
N THR A 299 2.24 6.39 -32.99
CA THR A 299 2.20 7.85 -33.07
C THR A 299 3.59 8.45 -32.86
N ASN A 300 3.83 9.64 -33.45
CA ASN A 300 5.12 10.32 -33.31
C ASN A 300 5.51 10.55 -31.83
N ASP A 301 4.54 10.90 -31.00
CA ASP A 301 4.76 11.15 -29.56
C ASP A 301 5.12 9.87 -28.84
N GLU A 302 4.45 8.75 -29.13
CA GLU A 302 4.81 7.44 -28.57
C GLU A 302 6.22 7.03 -28.99
N ASN A 303 6.54 7.14 -30.28
CA ASN A 303 7.86 6.80 -30.79
C ASN A 303 8.97 7.66 -30.18
N ASN A 304 8.74 8.95 -29.98
CA ASN A 304 9.71 9.86 -29.36
C ASN A 304 9.94 9.48 -27.89
N LEU A 305 8.87 9.16 -27.15
CA LEU A 305 8.95 8.74 -25.76
C LEU A 305 9.67 7.38 -25.61
N LEU A 306 9.33 6.41 -26.45
CA LEU A 306 9.99 5.10 -26.47
C LEU A 306 11.48 5.23 -26.81
N LYS A 307 11.86 6.07 -27.77
CA LYS A 307 13.27 6.38 -28.10
C LYS A 307 14.00 7.03 -26.93
N LEU A 308 13.36 7.97 -26.22
CA LEU A 308 13.91 8.57 -25.01
C LEU A 308 14.18 7.50 -23.95
N ILE A 309 13.18 6.67 -23.64
CA ILE A 309 13.30 5.59 -22.66
C ILE A 309 14.45 4.65 -23.08
N LYS A 310 14.46 4.21 -24.35
CA LYS A 310 15.52 3.32 -24.84
C LYS A 310 16.92 3.91 -24.73
N SER A 311 17.06 5.21 -24.97
CA SER A 311 18.37 5.87 -24.95
C SER A 311 18.89 6.22 -23.56
N LYS A 312 18.01 6.39 -22.57
CA LYS A 312 18.36 6.91 -21.24
C LYS A 312 18.17 5.91 -20.11
N VAL A 313 17.40 4.84 -20.31
CA VAL A 313 17.02 3.91 -19.24
C VAL A 313 17.66 2.55 -19.45
N ASN A 314 18.38 2.07 -18.44
CA ASN A 314 18.95 0.72 -18.40
C ASN A 314 18.30 -0.14 -17.29
N LYS A 315 16.97 -0.01 -17.14
CA LYS A 315 16.17 -0.76 -16.17
C LYS A 315 15.17 -1.64 -16.91
N PRO A 316 14.63 -2.70 -16.29
CA PRO A 316 13.57 -3.51 -16.87
C PRO A 316 12.38 -2.67 -17.32
N ILE A 317 11.80 -3.03 -18.47
CA ILE A 317 10.60 -2.37 -19.00
C ILE A 317 9.58 -3.45 -19.32
N LEU A 318 8.37 -3.27 -18.78
CA LEU A 318 7.20 -4.08 -19.05
C LEU A 318 6.24 -3.25 -19.92
N PHE A 319 5.95 -3.73 -21.11
CA PHE A 319 5.02 -3.09 -22.02
C PHE A 319 3.63 -3.64 -21.79
N VAL A 320 2.65 -2.75 -21.61
CA VAL A 320 1.25 -3.11 -21.42
C VAL A 320 0.46 -2.61 -22.60
N LEU A 321 -0.12 -3.52 -23.39
CA LEU A 321 -1.00 -3.19 -24.50
C LEU A 321 -2.44 -3.19 -23.99
N ASN A 322 -3.01 -2.01 -23.80
CA ASN A 322 -4.31 -1.81 -23.16
C ASN A 322 -5.42 -1.49 -24.14
N GLN A 323 -6.69 -1.61 -23.71
CA GLN A 323 -7.92 -1.33 -24.47
C GLN A 323 -8.23 -2.31 -25.59
N LEU A 324 -7.77 -3.54 -25.48
CA LEU A 324 -8.07 -4.60 -26.45
C LEU A 324 -9.52 -5.10 -26.37
N ASP A 325 -10.27 -4.73 -25.34
CA ASP A 325 -11.72 -4.93 -25.22
C ASP A 325 -12.54 -4.09 -26.23
N ASN A 326 -11.92 -3.12 -26.89
CA ASN A 326 -12.53 -2.33 -27.98
C ASN A 326 -12.37 -2.99 -29.36
N PHE A 327 -11.65 -4.11 -29.47
CA PHE A 327 -11.47 -4.81 -30.73
C PHE A 327 -12.69 -5.64 -31.07
N ILE A 328 -13.00 -5.75 -32.36
CA ILE A 328 -14.11 -6.52 -32.92
C ILE A 328 -13.55 -7.82 -33.51
N PRO A 329 -13.96 -9.02 -33.04
CA PRO A 329 -13.39 -10.30 -33.48
C PRO A 329 -13.41 -10.53 -34.99
N GLU A 330 -14.41 -10.00 -35.69
CA GLU A 330 -14.63 -10.17 -37.13
C GLU A 330 -13.71 -9.24 -37.97
N GLU A 331 -13.24 -8.15 -37.37
CA GLU A 331 -12.47 -7.10 -38.07
C GLU A 331 -11.02 -7.03 -37.62
N ASP A 332 -10.78 -7.34 -36.35
CA ASP A 332 -9.49 -7.14 -35.69
C ASP A 332 -8.79 -8.46 -35.33
N SER A 333 -7.47 -8.45 -35.31
CA SER A 333 -6.65 -9.56 -34.84
C SER A 333 -5.72 -9.13 -33.73
N ILE A 334 -6.02 -9.55 -32.50
CA ILE A 334 -5.16 -9.30 -31.32
C ILE A 334 -3.77 -9.92 -31.53
N ALA A 335 -3.69 -11.13 -32.08
CA ALA A 335 -2.41 -11.79 -32.38
C ALA A 335 -1.55 -10.98 -33.35
N LYS A 336 -2.16 -10.46 -34.43
CA LYS A 336 -1.48 -9.59 -35.38
C LYS A 336 -1.01 -8.30 -34.69
N MET A 337 -1.88 -7.64 -33.95
CA MET A 337 -1.56 -6.39 -33.23
C MET A 337 -0.38 -6.59 -32.26
N MET A 338 -0.36 -7.69 -31.51
CA MET A 338 0.74 -8.03 -30.61
C MET A 338 2.06 -8.22 -31.38
N ASN A 339 2.03 -8.88 -32.53
CA ASN A 339 3.21 -9.10 -33.36
C ASN A 339 3.72 -7.79 -34.01
N ASP A 340 2.82 -6.95 -34.49
CA ASP A 340 3.14 -5.66 -35.07
C ASP A 340 3.77 -4.73 -34.04
N TYR A 341 3.17 -4.64 -32.85
CA TYR A 341 3.71 -3.87 -31.72
C TYR A 341 5.08 -4.36 -31.26
N LYS A 342 5.25 -5.69 -31.17
CA LYS A 342 6.55 -6.31 -30.87
C LYS A 342 7.61 -5.94 -31.93
N SER A 343 7.24 -5.95 -33.19
CA SER A 343 8.13 -5.59 -34.30
C SER A 343 8.55 -4.12 -34.24
N ASP A 344 7.63 -3.22 -33.89
CA ASP A 344 7.93 -1.80 -33.71
C ASP A 344 8.88 -1.57 -32.52
N LEU A 345 8.66 -2.23 -31.39
CA LEU A 345 9.57 -2.17 -30.24
C LEU A 345 10.98 -2.69 -30.58
N LEU A 346 11.08 -3.78 -31.35
CA LEU A 346 12.36 -4.31 -31.84
C LEU A 346 13.05 -3.30 -32.76
N ARG A 347 12.31 -2.63 -33.66
CA ARG A 347 12.84 -1.59 -34.57
C ARG A 347 13.37 -0.37 -33.81
N ILE A 348 12.75 0.00 -32.68
CA ILE A 348 13.24 1.06 -31.77
C ILE A 348 14.52 0.62 -31.05
N GLY A 349 14.76 -0.69 -30.95
CA GLY A 349 15.97 -1.28 -30.37
C GLY A 349 15.76 -1.96 -29.03
N PHE A 350 14.53 -2.21 -28.59
CA PHE A 350 14.27 -3.00 -27.38
C PHE A 350 14.52 -4.49 -27.66
N ASN A 351 15.42 -5.10 -26.91
CA ASN A 351 15.73 -6.52 -27.06
C ASN A 351 14.75 -7.38 -26.25
N LYS A 352 14.06 -8.32 -26.93
CA LYS A 352 13.09 -9.25 -26.29
C LYS A 352 12.05 -8.53 -25.43
N PRO A 353 11.27 -7.56 -25.99
CA PRO A 353 10.29 -6.82 -25.21
C PRO A 353 9.24 -7.78 -24.64
N VAL A 354 8.95 -7.62 -23.33
CA VAL A 354 7.87 -8.34 -22.65
C VAL A 354 6.61 -7.50 -22.79
N ILE A 355 5.62 -8.02 -23.51
CA ILE A 355 4.35 -7.33 -23.79
C ILE A 355 3.23 -8.12 -23.10
N VAL A 356 2.38 -7.44 -22.35
CA VAL A 356 1.19 -8.02 -21.71
C VAL A 356 -0.07 -7.33 -22.23
N PRO A 357 -0.94 -8.08 -22.93
CA PRO A 357 -2.24 -7.57 -23.36
C PRO A 357 -3.21 -7.48 -22.19
N VAL A 358 -3.93 -6.36 -22.08
CA VAL A 358 -4.89 -6.16 -20.99
C VAL A 358 -6.15 -5.38 -21.41
N SER A 359 -7.25 -5.61 -20.72
CA SER A 359 -8.35 -4.66 -20.59
C SER A 359 -8.38 -4.12 -19.15
N ALA A 360 -7.73 -2.98 -18.94
CA ALA A 360 -7.67 -2.36 -17.63
C ALA A 360 -9.06 -1.97 -17.10
N TYR A 361 -9.97 -1.60 -17.97
CA TYR A 361 -11.32 -1.18 -17.57
C TYR A 361 -12.20 -2.36 -17.17
N ALA A 362 -12.20 -3.45 -17.93
CA ALA A 362 -12.90 -4.68 -17.55
C ALA A 362 -12.34 -5.25 -16.24
N ALA A 363 -11.00 -5.33 -16.12
CA ALA A 363 -10.33 -5.77 -14.90
C ALA A 363 -10.73 -4.94 -13.68
N PHE A 364 -10.79 -3.62 -13.83
CA PHE A 364 -11.20 -2.71 -12.77
C PHE A 364 -12.64 -2.96 -12.30
N LEU A 365 -13.59 -3.08 -13.25
CA LEU A 365 -15.00 -3.32 -12.93
C LEU A 365 -15.22 -4.70 -12.27
N PHE A 366 -14.62 -5.76 -12.81
CA PHE A 366 -14.75 -7.12 -12.28
C PHE A 366 -14.12 -7.23 -10.87
N ARG A 367 -13.03 -6.51 -10.61
CA ARG A 367 -12.37 -6.53 -9.30
C ARG A 367 -13.11 -5.74 -8.23
N LEU A 368 -13.75 -4.62 -8.57
CA LEU A 368 -14.49 -3.82 -7.59
C LEU A 368 -15.71 -4.54 -7.03
N GLY A 369 -16.37 -5.35 -7.85
CA GLY A 369 -17.63 -6.01 -7.52
C GLY A 369 -18.85 -5.07 -7.62
N ALA A 370 -20.02 -5.66 -7.80
CA ALA A 370 -21.27 -4.96 -8.14
C ALA A 370 -21.68 -3.87 -7.12
N ASP A 371 -21.40 -4.08 -5.83
CA ASP A 371 -21.81 -3.18 -4.74
C ASP A 371 -21.09 -1.82 -4.77
N LYS A 372 -19.88 -1.77 -5.35
CA LYS A 372 -19.06 -0.58 -5.42
C LYS A 372 -19.12 0.15 -6.75
N LEU A 373 -19.89 -0.38 -7.71
CA LEU A 373 -20.03 0.21 -9.04
C LEU A 373 -21.14 1.28 -9.05
N THR A 374 -20.89 2.38 -9.77
CA THR A 374 -21.91 3.37 -10.12
C THR A 374 -22.93 2.74 -11.08
N ASN A 375 -24.10 3.36 -11.25
CA ASN A 375 -25.13 2.82 -12.17
C ASN A 375 -24.62 2.72 -13.62
N THR A 376 -23.82 3.67 -14.08
CA THR A 376 -23.21 3.64 -15.41
C THR A 376 -22.21 2.49 -15.52
N GLU A 377 -21.39 2.27 -14.51
CA GLU A 377 -20.42 1.18 -14.50
C GLU A 377 -21.06 -0.20 -14.37
N LYS A 378 -22.18 -0.31 -13.67
CA LYS A 378 -22.97 -1.56 -13.64
C LYS A 378 -23.43 -1.97 -15.04
N ARG A 379 -23.95 -1.01 -15.84
CA ARG A 379 -24.33 -1.26 -17.23
C ARG A 379 -23.13 -1.68 -18.07
N LYS A 380 -22.00 -0.98 -17.94
CA LYS A 380 -20.75 -1.33 -18.63
C LYS A 380 -20.23 -2.70 -18.22
N CYS A 381 -20.30 -3.02 -16.94
CA CYS A 381 -19.89 -4.32 -16.40
C CYS A 381 -20.72 -5.47 -16.99
N ILE A 382 -22.04 -5.30 -17.18
CA ILE A 382 -22.91 -6.29 -17.83
C ILE A 382 -22.44 -6.53 -19.26
N ILE A 383 -22.26 -5.46 -20.06
CA ILE A 383 -21.78 -5.56 -21.44
C ILE A 383 -20.43 -6.27 -21.51
N LEU A 384 -19.47 -5.87 -20.67
CA LEU A 384 -18.14 -6.49 -20.66
C LEU A 384 -18.20 -7.94 -20.19
N ASN A 385 -19.12 -8.32 -19.29
CA ASN A 385 -19.32 -9.73 -18.95
C ASN A 385 -19.73 -10.56 -20.17
N GLU A 386 -20.60 -10.04 -21.04
CA GLU A 386 -20.99 -10.71 -22.27
C GLU A 386 -19.81 -10.78 -23.27
N VAL A 387 -19.06 -9.69 -23.42
CA VAL A 387 -17.86 -9.64 -24.27
C VAL A 387 -16.84 -10.70 -23.85
N PHE A 388 -16.56 -10.83 -22.57
CA PHE A 388 -15.64 -11.81 -22.02
C PHE A 388 -16.19 -13.24 -21.89
N ASP A 389 -17.37 -13.53 -22.47
CA ASP A 389 -17.80 -14.91 -22.75
C ASP A 389 -17.15 -15.48 -24.03
N ASN A 390 -16.63 -14.61 -24.88
CA ASN A 390 -15.92 -15.02 -26.09
C ASN A 390 -14.42 -15.25 -25.78
N GLU A 391 -13.91 -16.44 -26.16
CA GLU A 391 -12.49 -16.82 -26.02
C GLU A 391 -11.51 -15.91 -26.80
N TYR A 392 -12.00 -15.10 -27.71
CA TYR A 392 -11.20 -14.08 -28.38
C TYR A 392 -10.59 -13.09 -27.39
N TYR A 393 -11.29 -12.77 -26.30
CA TYR A 393 -10.84 -11.86 -25.26
C TYR A 393 -10.12 -12.55 -24.09
N ASP A 394 -9.75 -13.81 -24.24
CA ASP A 394 -8.85 -14.48 -23.27
C ASP A 394 -7.40 -14.05 -23.55
N PHE A 395 -6.97 -12.91 -23.01
CA PHE A 395 -5.70 -12.28 -23.33
C PHE A 395 -4.45 -13.09 -22.93
N PRO A 396 -4.42 -13.84 -21.81
CA PRO A 396 -3.31 -14.71 -21.46
C PRO A 396 -2.91 -15.70 -22.55
N LYS A 397 -3.83 -16.17 -23.41
CA LYS A 397 -3.50 -17.08 -24.52
C LYS A 397 -2.54 -16.49 -25.55
N TYR A 398 -2.54 -15.15 -25.71
CA TYR A 398 -1.66 -14.46 -26.67
C TYR A 398 -0.22 -14.28 -26.19
N ILE A 399 0.04 -14.65 -24.93
CA ILE A 399 1.37 -14.69 -24.31
C ILE A 399 1.73 -16.08 -23.78
N GLU A 400 1.06 -17.13 -24.31
CA GLU A 400 1.32 -18.54 -24.04
C GLU A 400 1.15 -18.94 -22.57
N GLU A 401 0.32 -18.25 -21.79
CA GLU A 401 0.03 -18.56 -20.37
C GLU A 401 -1.14 -19.56 -20.19
N GLY A 402 -1.70 -20.09 -21.29
CA GLY A 402 -2.78 -21.06 -21.23
C GLY A 402 -4.17 -20.43 -21.05
N LYS A 403 -5.20 -21.28 -20.84
CA LYS A 403 -6.60 -20.83 -20.73
C LYS A 403 -6.88 -20.26 -19.33
N SER A 404 -7.56 -19.12 -19.31
CA SER A 404 -7.96 -18.44 -18.07
C SER A 404 -9.04 -19.20 -17.30
N LYS A 405 -9.05 -19.04 -15.98
CA LYS A 405 -10.00 -19.70 -15.07
C LYS A 405 -11.32 -18.93 -14.91
N ASP A 406 -11.25 -17.63 -15.01
CA ASP A 406 -12.36 -16.69 -14.80
C ASP A 406 -12.21 -15.43 -15.65
N LYS A 407 -13.25 -14.59 -15.70
CA LYS A 407 -13.27 -13.38 -16.51
C LYS A 407 -12.25 -12.33 -16.08
N LEU A 408 -11.93 -12.23 -14.80
CA LEU A 408 -10.86 -11.34 -14.35
C LEU A 408 -9.50 -11.78 -14.90
N SER A 409 -9.21 -13.07 -14.89
CA SER A 409 -7.98 -13.62 -15.48
C SER A 409 -7.94 -13.38 -17.00
N MET A 410 -9.07 -13.53 -17.70
CA MET A 410 -9.17 -13.28 -19.15
C MET A 410 -8.77 -11.86 -19.52
N THR A 411 -8.97 -10.87 -18.64
CA THR A 411 -8.57 -9.48 -18.90
C THR A 411 -7.06 -9.26 -18.99
N GLY A 412 -6.23 -10.27 -18.74
CA GLY A 412 -4.77 -10.18 -18.72
C GLY A 412 -4.19 -9.53 -17.45
N ILE A 413 -5.03 -9.02 -16.54
CA ILE A 413 -4.53 -8.30 -15.35
C ILE A 413 -3.76 -9.20 -14.39
N ILE A 414 -4.14 -10.46 -14.24
CA ILE A 414 -3.45 -11.43 -13.39
C ILE A 414 -2.07 -11.77 -13.98
N SER A 415 -1.98 -11.92 -15.30
CA SER A 415 -0.69 -12.10 -16.00
C SER A 415 0.24 -10.91 -15.77
N LEU A 416 -0.30 -9.69 -15.83
CA LEU A 416 0.45 -8.47 -15.55
C LEU A 416 0.96 -8.44 -14.09
N GLU A 417 0.11 -8.76 -13.12
CA GLU A 417 0.49 -8.85 -11.70
C GLU A 417 1.62 -9.87 -11.48
N ASN A 418 1.52 -11.05 -12.09
CA ASN A 418 2.57 -12.07 -12.02
C ASN A 418 3.90 -11.58 -12.60
N LYS A 419 3.88 -10.86 -13.74
CA LYS A 419 5.10 -10.26 -14.30
C LYS A 419 5.69 -9.18 -13.37
N LEU A 420 4.85 -8.36 -12.75
CA LEU A 420 5.29 -7.35 -11.78
C LEU A 420 5.93 -7.96 -10.53
N ILE A 421 5.48 -9.14 -10.10
CA ILE A 421 6.09 -9.87 -8.97
C ILE A 421 7.50 -10.36 -9.33
N THR A 422 7.73 -10.75 -10.58
CA THR A 422 8.97 -11.38 -11.04
C THR A 422 10.03 -10.41 -11.57
N ILE A 423 9.66 -9.17 -11.91
CA ILE A 423 10.60 -8.10 -12.27
C ILE A 423 11.40 -7.70 -11.02
#